data_6b637e4fca502d67962aa4843171dc1b
#
_entry.id   6b637e4fca502d67962aa4843171dc1b
#
_cell.length_a   1.000
_cell.length_b   1.000
_cell.length_c   1.000
_cell.angle_alpha   90.00
_cell.angle_beta   90.00
_cell.angle_gamma   90.00
#
_symmetry.space_group_name_H-M   'P 1'
#
loop_
_entity.id
_entity.type
_entity.pdbx_description
1 polymer ?
#
loop_
_entity_poly.entity_id
_entity_poly.type
_entity_poly.pdbx_seq_one_letter_code
_entity_poly.pdbx_strand_id
1 'polypeptide(L)'
;MHYAAFGKTVLRVWAVSSLFFVAACTVNPATGDKQFTALMSPQQEKAIGAEQHAKIIEQYGGVYQDPALQNYVNEIGQKLAKNTERPDVSYKFTLLDSPVINAFALPGGYIYVTRGLLAVANDEAELAAVLGHEIGHVTGRHQAEQDGRRSDQRCH
;
A
#
# COMPACT_ATOMS: atom_id res chain seq x y z
N MET A 1 -80.38 19.70 5.52
CA MET A 1 -79.87 18.88 6.62
C MET A 1 -78.45 18.59 6.36
N HIS A 2 -77.61 19.07 7.25
CA HIS A 2 -76.10 19.07 7.13
C HIS A 2 -75.53 17.73 7.55
N TYR A 3 -74.50 17.24 6.87
CA TYR A 3 -73.43 16.49 7.52
C TYR A 3 -72.08 16.79 6.86
N ALA A 4 -71.21 17.33 7.66
CA ALA A 4 -69.86 17.68 7.35
C ALA A 4 -68.95 16.41 7.26
N ALA A 5 -68.10 16.31 6.20
CA ALA A 5 -67.10 15.29 6.05
C ALA A 5 -65.80 15.75 6.75
N PHE A 6 -65.39 15.00 7.76
CA PHE A 6 -64.17 15.20 8.52
C PHE A 6 -62.96 14.62 7.74
N GLY A 7 -62.15 15.51 7.19
CA GLY A 7 -60.91 15.13 6.49
C GLY A 7 -59.84 14.67 7.46
N LYS A 8 -59.40 13.42 7.34
CA LYS A 8 -58.26 12.89 8.08
C LYS A 8 -56.97 13.24 7.35
N THR A 9 -56.27 14.25 7.88
CA THR A 9 -54.95 14.63 7.44
C THR A 9 -53.94 13.57 7.91
N VAL A 10 -53.46 12.74 7.00
CA VAL A 10 -52.39 11.77 7.28
C VAL A 10 -51.04 12.50 7.21
N LEU A 11 -50.49 12.80 8.38
CA LEU A 11 -49.17 13.37 8.52
C LEU A 11 -48.13 12.27 8.18
N ARG A 12 -47.57 12.33 6.97
CA ARG A 12 -46.46 11.46 6.59
C ARG A 12 -45.16 11.98 7.21
N VAL A 13 -44.75 11.37 8.31
CA VAL A 13 -43.42 11.57 8.91
C VAL A 13 -42.40 10.92 7.99
N TRP A 14 -41.62 11.72 7.27
CA TRP A 14 -40.42 11.28 6.55
C TRP A 14 -39.32 11.11 7.58
N ALA A 15 -39.03 9.85 7.98
CA ALA A 15 -37.87 9.52 8.73
C ALA A 15 -36.64 9.62 7.78
N VAL A 16 -35.95 10.74 7.81
CA VAL A 16 -34.64 10.90 7.18
C VAL A 16 -33.65 10.11 8.01
N SER A 17 -33.37 8.88 7.56
CA SER A 17 -32.30 8.04 8.11
C SER A 17 -30.96 8.64 7.66
N SER A 18 -30.39 9.50 8.51
CA SER A 18 -29.01 9.99 8.32
C SER A 18 -28.05 8.82 8.53
N LEU A 19 -27.59 8.23 7.42
CA LEU A 19 -26.45 7.31 7.44
C LEU A 19 -25.20 8.13 7.86
N PHE A 20 -24.84 8.03 9.13
CA PHE A 20 -23.54 8.50 9.59
C PHE A 20 -22.47 7.60 8.98
N PHE A 21 -21.79 8.07 7.94
CA PHE A 21 -20.53 7.51 7.48
C PHE A 21 -19.50 7.76 8.57
N VAL A 22 -19.23 6.75 9.38
CA VAL A 22 -18.09 6.77 10.30
C VAL A 22 -16.83 6.59 9.45
N ALA A 23 -16.17 7.71 9.11
CA ALA A 23 -14.85 7.67 8.53
C ALA A 23 -13.90 7.07 9.57
N ALA A 24 -13.50 5.82 9.37
CA ALA A 24 -12.54 5.14 10.23
C ALA A 24 -11.15 5.74 9.99
N CYS A 25 -10.70 6.60 10.91
CA CYS A 25 -9.29 7.00 10.97
C CYS A 25 -8.50 5.80 11.48
N THR A 26 -7.62 5.24 10.67
CA THR A 26 -6.63 4.26 11.13
C THR A 26 -5.36 4.98 11.57
N VAL A 27 -4.73 4.47 12.64
CA VAL A 27 -3.45 4.98 13.12
C VAL A 27 -2.34 4.23 12.37
N ASN A 28 -1.38 4.96 11.82
CA ASN A 28 -0.19 4.35 11.23
C ASN A 28 0.65 3.68 12.33
N PRO A 29 0.88 2.37 12.29
CA PRO A 29 1.61 1.67 13.34
C PRO A 29 3.09 2.08 13.44
N ALA A 30 3.69 2.61 12.37
CA ALA A 30 5.09 3.02 12.33
C ALA A 30 5.32 4.45 12.85
N THR A 31 4.39 5.38 12.60
CA THR A 31 4.57 6.80 12.96
C THR A 31 3.65 7.26 14.08
N GLY A 32 2.60 6.50 14.39
CA GLY A 32 1.57 6.89 15.36
C GLY A 32 0.60 7.96 14.87
N ASP A 33 0.77 8.45 13.64
CA ASP A 33 -0.06 9.48 13.06
C ASP A 33 -1.45 8.96 12.68
N LYS A 34 -2.46 9.79 12.89
CA LYS A 34 -3.81 9.52 12.37
C LYS A 34 -3.83 9.78 10.88
N GLN A 35 -3.78 8.73 10.09
CA GLN A 35 -3.85 8.82 8.65
C GLN A 35 -5.29 8.65 8.18
N PHE A 36 -5.69 9.49 7.23
CA PHE A 36 -6.92 9.34 6.49
C PHE A 36 -6.72 8.26 5.41
N THR A 37 -6.41 7.02 5.83
CA THR A 37 -6.27 5.86 4.95
C THR A 37 -7.63 5.26 4.58
N ALA A 38 -8.66 6.09 4.50
CA ALA A 38 -10.03 5.68 4.17
C ALA A 38 -10.16 5.06 2.77
N LEU A 39 -9.07 4.95 1.99
CA LEU A 39 -9.18 4.64 0.58
C LEU A 39 -8.65 3.26 0.16
N MET A 40 -7.87 2.56 1.00
CA MET A 40 -7.34 1.27 0.58
C MET A 40 -7.28 0.24 1.72
N SER A 41 -8.04 -0.84 1.60
CA SER A 41 -7.94 -1.96 2.54
C SER A 41 -6.66 -2.77 2.30
N PRO A 42 -6.17 -3.55 3.29
CA PRO A 42 -5.03 -4.45 3.10
C PRO A 42 -5.21 -5.42 1.92
N GLN A 43 -6.44 -5.85 1.66
CA GLN A 43 -6.77 -6.72 0.54
C GLN A 43 -6.63 -6.00 -0.80
N GLN A 44 -7.03 -4.73 -0.86
CA GLN A 44 -6.85 -3.88 -2.05
C GLN A 44 -5.37 -3.60 -2.31
N GLU A 45 -4.57 -3.28 -1.26
CA GLU A 45 -3.11 -3.12 -1.39
C GLU A 45 -2.47 -4.37 -2.01
N LYS A 46 -2.82 -5.56 -1.50
CA LYS A 46 -2.30 -6.84 -2.00
C LYS A 46 -2.71 -7.09 -3.46
N ALA A 47 -3.96 -6.78 -3.83
CA ALA A 47 -4.46 -6.98 -5.18
C ALA A 47 -3.75 -6.04 -6.18
N ILE A 48 -3.61 -4.76 -5.84
CA ILE A 48 -2.92 -3.76 -6.66
C ILE A 48 -1.44 -4.13 -6.82
N GLY A 49 -0.76 -4.49 -5.72
CA GLY A 49 0.63 -4.93 -5.78
C GLY A 49 0.83 -6.15 -6.65
N ALA A 50 -0.08 -7.13 -6.58
CA ALA A 50 -0.02 -8.33 -7.41
C ALA A 50 -0.22 -8.03 -8.90
N GLU A 51 -1.15 -7.13 -9.25
CA GLU A 51 -1.38 -6.70 -10.64
C GLU A 51 -0.17 -5.95 -11.20
N GLN A 52 0.41 -5.04 -10.41
CA GLN A 52 1.55 -4.24 -10.83
C GLN A 52 2.85 -5.05 -10.89
N HIS A 53 2.97 -6.11 -10.08
CA HIS A 53 4.18 -6.94 -10.02
C HIS A 53 4.60 -7.49 -11.38
N ALA A 54 3.67 -8.05 -12.16
CA ALA A 54 3.99 -8.59 -13.48
C ALA A 54 4.48 -7.50 -14.45
N LYS A 55 3.85 -6.32 -14.44
CA LYS A 55 4.22 -5.17 -15.26
C LYS A 55 5.61 -4.64 -14.90
N ILE A 56 5.92 -4.58 -13.61
CA ILE A 56 7.24 -4.14 -13.12
C ILE A 56 8.33 -5.11 -13.56
N ILE A 57 8.12 -6.41 -13.42
CA ILE A 57 9.09 -7.41 -13.88
C ILE A 57 9.38 -7.23 -15.38
N GLU A 58 8.36 -7.09 -16.20
CA GLU A 58 8.51 -6.87 -17.65
C GLU A 58 9.26 -5.55 -17.93
N GLN A 59 8.87 -4.45 -17.29
CA GLN A 59 9.45 -3.13 -17.50
C GLN A 59 10.94 -3.05 -17.14
N TYR A 60 11.37 -3.82 -16.13
CA TYR A 60 12.74 -3.82 -15.62
C TYR A 60 13.61 -4.97 -16.16
N GLY A 61 13.22 -5.61 -17.27
CA GLY A 61 14.02 -6.63 -17.97
C GLY A 61 13.93 -8.03 -17.38
N GLY A 62 12.97 -8.27 -16.48
CA GLY A 62 12.76 -9.56 -15.85
C GLY A 62 13.40 -9.68 -14.45
N VAL A 63 13.24 -10.86 -13.86
CA VAL A 63 13.95 -11.25 -12.65
C VAL A 63 15.38 -11.61 -13.03
N TYR A 64 16.37 -11.08 -12.27
CA TYR A 64 17.79 -11.42 -12.51
C TYR A 64 18.03 -12.91 -12.33
N GLN A 65 18.64 -13.55 -13.34
CA GLN A 65 18.77 -15.01 -13.45
C GLN A 65 19.98 -15.55 -12.67
N ASP A 66 20.09 -15.15 -11.40
CA ASP A 66 21.06 -15.69 -10.44
C ASP A 66 20.34 -16.06 -9.14
N PRO A 67 20.04 -17.36 -8.93
CA PRO A 67 19.34 -17.81 -7.73
C PRO A 67 20.09 -17.51 -6.42
N ALA A 68 21.42 -17.49 -6.44
CA ALA A 68 22.20 -17.21 -5.24
C ALA A 68 22.05 -15.75 -4.81
N LEU A 69 22.14 -14.81 -5.76
CA LEU A 69 21.93 -13.39 -5.49
C LEU A 69 20.47 -13.08 -5.17
N GLN A 70 19.50 -13.72 -5.84
CA GLN A 70 18.10 -13.59 -5.49
C GLN A 70 17.82 -14.05 -4.05
N ASN A 71 18.37 -15.19 -3.64
CA ASN A 71 18.25 -15.69 -2.27
C ASN A 71 18.92 -14.75 -1.26
N TYR A 72 20.11 -14.24 -1.56
CA TYR A 72 20.84 -13.30 -0.72
C TYR A 72 20.01 -12.03 -0.42
N VAL A 73 19.46 -11.39 -1.45
CA VAL A 73 18.57 -10.22 -1.30
C VAL A 73 17.34 -10.57 -0.47
N ASN A 74 16.71 -11.72 -0.75
CA ASN A 74 15.54 -12.17 -0.02
C ASN A 74 15.85 -12.46 1.46
N GLU A 75 16.96 -13.11 1.79
CA GLU A 75 17.35 -13.43 3.17
C GLU A 75 17.55 -12.17 4.01
N ILE A 76 18.25 -11.15 3.49
CA ILE A 76 18.44 -9.87 4.16
C ILE A 76 17.08 -9.21 4.38
N GLY A 77 16.27 -9.11 3.32
CA GLY A 77 14.96 -8.50 3.40
C GLY A 77 14.03 -9.19 4.42
N GLN A 78 14.00 -10.52 4.42
CA GLN A 78 13.18 -11.29 5.37
C GLN A 78 13.66 -11.13 6.83
N LYS A 79 14.99 -11.00 7.08
CA LYS A 79 15.49 -10.70 8.43
C LYS A 79 14.99 -9.36 8.93
N LEU A 80 14.98 -8.33 8.07
CA LEU A 80 14.46 -6.99 8.40
C LEU A 80 12.95 -7.00 8.59
N ALA A 81 12.21 -7.67 7.70
CA ALA A 81 10.75 -7.73 7.72
C ALA A 81 10.16 -8.37 8.99
N LYS A 82 10.90 -9.29 9.64
CA LYS A 82 10.48 -9.91 10.91
C LYS A 82 10.29 -8.93 12.06
N ASN A 83 10.94 -7.77 12.00
CA ASN A 83 10.95 -6.76 13.07
C ASN A 83 10.13 -5.51 12.70
N THR A 84 9.22 -5.63 11.72
CA THR A 84 8.38 -4.50 11.28
C THR A 84 7.12 -4.38 12.13
N GLU A 85 6.52 -3.20 12.11
CA GLU A 85 5.23 -2.91 12.74
C GLU A 85 4.04 -3.52 11.98
N ARG A 86 4.29 -4.09 10.78
CA ARG A 86 3.27 -4.77 9.97
C ARG A 86 3.64 -6.22 9.69
N PRO A 87 3.57 -7.11 10.69
CA PRO A 87 3.83 -8.54 10.53
C PRO A 87 2.74 -9.26 9.70
N ASP A 88 1.59 -8.61 9.47
CA ASP A 88 0.50 -9.08 8.62
C ASP A 88 0.83 -9.01 7.12
N VAL A 89 1.84 -8.24 6.73
CA VAL A 89 2.25 -8.09 5.32
C VAL A 89 3.17 -9.24 4.91
N SER A 90 2.85 -9.87 3.79
CA SER A 90 3.72 -10.86 3.16
C SER A 90 4.75 -10.18 2.27
N TYR A 91 5.91 -9.85 2.84
CA TYR A 91 7.00 -9.20 2.11
C TYR A 91 7.62 -10.13 1.07
N LYS A 92 7.82 -9.60 -0.15
CA LYS A 92 8.46 -10.28 -1.28
C LYS A 92 9.56 -9.41 -1.83
N PHE A 93 10.78 -9.93 -1.82
CA PHE A 93 11.97 -9.23 -2.30
C PHE A 93 12.38 -9.81 -3.65
N THR A 94 12.51 -8.96 -4.67
CA THR A 94 12.82 -9.38 -6.04
C THR A 94 14.02 -8.60 -6.55
N LEU A 95 15.06 -9.31 -7.01
CA LEU A 95 16.19 -8.74 -7.74
C LEU A 95 15.83 -8.66 -9.23
N LEU A 96 15.80 -7.44 -9.77
CA LEU A 96 15.43 -7.16 -11.16
C LEU A 96 16.65 -7.08 -12.07
N ASP A 97 16.54 -7.55 -13.31
CA ASP A 97 17.59 -7.47 -14.33
C ASP A 97 17.65 -6.10 -15.02
N SER A 98 17.90 -5.07 -14.23
CA SER A 98 18.05 -3.71 -14.73
C SER A 98 19.38 -3.12 -14.31
N PRO A 99 20.13 -2.45 -15.22
CA PRO A 99 21.38 -1.76 -14.89
C PRO A 99 21.14 -0.42 -14.17
N VAL A 100 19.92 0.07 -14.09
CA VAL A 100 19.59 1.31 -13.38
C VAL A 100 19.80 1.12 -11.88
N ILE A 101 20.44 2.06 -11.21
CA ILE A 101 20.64 2.05 -9.75
C ILE A 101 19.31 2.45 -9.12
N ASN A 102 18.54 1.48 -8.60
CA ASN A 102 17.24 1.75 -7.99
C ASN A 102 16.81 0.65 -7.02
N ALA A 103 16.01 1.05 -6.02
CA ALA A 103 15.16 0.17 -5.23
C ALA A 103 13.82 0.86 -5.03
N PHE A 104 12.75 0.11 -4.86
CA PHE A 104 11.42 0.66 -4.63
C PHE A 104 10.45 -0.41 -4.12
N ALA A 105 9.36 0.04 -3.50
CA ALA A 105 8.30 -0.81 -3.01
C ALA A 105 6.98 -0.58 -3.75
N LEU A 106 6.13 -1.60 -3.81
CA LEU A 106 4.72 -1.50 -4.19
C LEU A 106 3.82 -1.83 -2.99
N PRO A 107 2.55 -1.41 -3.01
CA PRO A 107 1.58 -1.83 -2.03
C PRO A 107 1.52 -3.35 -1.88
N GLY A 108 1.19 -3.83 -0.67
CA GLY A 108 1.06 -5.27 -0.41
C GLY A 108 2.38 -6.01 -0.17
N GLY A 109 3.50 -5.27 0.02
CA GLY A 109 4.77 -5.83 0.47
C GLY A 109 5.74 -6.28 -0.64
N TYR A 110 5.52 -5.87 -1.86
CA TYR A 110 6.46 -6.14 -2.96
C TYR A 110 7.60 -5.13 -2.95
N ILE A 111 8.83 -5.60 -2.78
CA ILE A 111 10.04 -4.78 -2.73
C ILE A 111 11.01 -5.26 -3.81
N TYR A 112 11.58 -4.31 -4.51
CA TYR A 112 12.46 -4.55 -5.63
C TYR A 112 13.82 -3.89 -5.43
N VAL A 113 14.85 -4.60 -5.84
CA VAL A 113 16.22 -4.11 -5.96
C VAL A 113 16.69 -4.41 -7.38
N THR A 114 17.35 -3.48 -8.03
CA THR A 114 17.94 -3.71 -9.34
C THR A 114 19.35 -4.26 -9.22
N ARG A 115 19.82 -5.04 -10.22
CA ARG A 115 21.23 -5.48 -10.27
C ARG A 115 22.20 -4.31 -10.32
N GLY A 116 21.76 -3.16 -10.89
CA GLY A 116 22.58 -1.95 -10.90
C GLY A 116 22.84 -1.39 -9.50
N LEU A 117 21.83 -1.41 -8.62
CA LEU A 117 22.02 -1.01 -7.22
C LEU A 117 22.87 -2.04 -6.47
N LEU A 118 22.60 -3.33 -6.65
CA LEU A 118 23.37 -4.39 -5.99
C LEU A 118 24.86 -4.33 -6.37
N ALA A 119 25.19 -3.95 -7.63
CA ALA A 119 26.57 -3.85 -8.11
C ALA A 119 27.36 -2.67 -7.50
N VAL A 120 26.67 -1.64 -6.96
CA VAL A 120 27.33 -0.47 -6.35
C VAL A 120 27.30 -0.49 -4.83
N ALA A 121 26.49 -1.37 -4.23
CA ALA A 121 26.50 -1.58 -2.79
C ALA A 121 27.84 -2.17 -2.34
N ASN A 122 28.52 -1.51 -1.39
CA ASN A 122 29.84 -1.91 -0.95
C ASN A 122 29.81 -3.10 0.01
N ASP A 123 28.73 -3.24 0.76
CA ASP A 123 28.55 -4.32 1.74
C ASP A 123 27.07 -4.64 2.02
N GLU A 124 26.85 -5.67 2.84
CA GLU A 124 25.52 -6.10 3.26
C GLU A 124 24.76 -5.01 4.04
N ALA A 125 25.48 -4.17 4.80
CA ALA A 125 24.83 -3.14 5.62
C ALA A 125 24.20 -2.03 4.76
N GLU A 126 24.86 -1.65 3.66
CA GLU A 126 24.30 -0.69 2.69
C GLU A 126 23.04 -1.25 2.03
N LEU A 127 23.07 -2.51 1.58
CA LEU A 127 21.90 -3.17 1.01
C LEU A 127 20.77 -3.29 2.05
N ALA A 128 21.09 -3.65 3.28
CA ALA A 128 20.12 -3.74 4.37
C ALA A 128 19.50 -2.39 4.71
N ALA A 129 20.28 -1.30 4.66
CA ALA A 129 19.76 0.06 4.87
C ALA A 129 18.76 0.45 3.77
N VAL A 130 19.05 0.16 2.51
CA VAL A 130 18.12 0.41 1.39
C VAL A 130 16.85 -0.42 1.55
N LEU A 131 16.97 -1.73 1.80
CA LEU A 131 15.81 -2.60 1.99
C LEU A 131 14.96 -2.18 3.19
N GLY A 132 15.60 -1.75 4.29
CA GLY A 132 14.91 -1.21 5.45
C GLY A 132 14.13 0.06 5.14
N HIS A 133 14.68 0.93 4.30
CA HIS A 133 13.99 2.13 3.81
C HIS A 133 12.73 1.77 3.00
N GLU A 134 12.85 0.81 2.08
CA GLU A 134 11.71 0.36 1.26
C GLU A 134 10.63 -0.35 2.11
N ILE A 135 11.03 -1.13 3.11
CA ILE A 135 10.12 -1.70 4.10
C ILE A 135 9.37 -0.57 4.84
N GLY A 136 10.07 0.51 5.21
CA GLY A 136 9.48 1.71 5.82
C GLY A 136 8.37 2.34 4.96
N HIS A 137 8.54 2.37 3.63
CA HIS A 137 7.49 2.84 2.72
C HIS A 137 6.25 1.94 2.72
N VAL A 138 6.42 0.63 2.85
CA VAL A 138 5.30 -0.31 2.98
C VAL A 138 4.59 -0.16 4.32
N THR A 139 5.35 -0.08 5.43
CA THR A 139 4.78 0.07 6.78
C THR A 139 4.10 1.41 6.97
N GLY A 140 4.70 2.49 6.45
CA GLY A 140 4.16 3.85 6.44
C GLY A 140 2.99 4.07 5.48
N ARG A 141 2.70 3.12 4.58
CA ARG A 141 1.64 3.23 3.56
C ARG A 141 1.79 4.47 2.67
N HIS A 142 3.02 4.97 2.47
CA HIS A 142 3.30 6.23 1.81
C HIS A 142 2.73 6.30 0.38
N GLN A 143 2.63 5.17 -0.33
CA GLN A 143 2.05 5.15 -1.69
C GLN A 143 0.52 5.31 -1.68
N ALA A 144 -0.17 4.76 -0.69
CA ALA A 144 -1.61 4.95 -0.53
C ALA A 144 -1.96 6.43 -0.27
N GLU A 145 -1.09 7.16 0.44
CA GLU A 145 -1.24 8.61 0.65
C GLU A 145 -1.01 9.43 -0.62
N GLN A 146 -0.03 9.05 -1.44
CA GLN A 146 0.26 9.77 -2.69
C GLN A 146 -0.89 9.65 -3.69
N ASP A 147 -1.49 8.47 -3.82
CA ASP A 147 -2.64 8.25 -4.69
C ASP A 147 -3.90 8.97 -4.17
N GLY A 148 -4.10 9.01 -2.86
CA GLY A 148 -5.16 9.79 -2.22
C GLY A 148 -5.05 11.29 -2.52
N ARG A 149 -3.86 11.86 -2.43
CA ARG A 149 -3.61 13.29 -2.75
C ARG A 149 -3.80 13.61 -4.23
N ARG A 150 -3.42 12.71 -5.13
CA ARG A 150 -3.62 12.89 -6.59
C ARG A 150 -5.07 12.81 -7.01
N SER A 151 -5.90 12.03 -6.32
CA SER A 151 -7.35 11.97 -6.58
C SER A 151 -8.05 13.25 -6.14
N ASP A 152 -7.64 13.84 -5.01
CA ASP A 152 -8.20 15.09 -4.49
C ASP A 152 -7.89 16.30 -5.39
N GLN A 153 -6.69 16.36 -5.96
CA GLN A 153 -6.29 17.42 -6.90
C GLN A 153 -7.02 17.36 -8.26
N ARG A 154 -7.64 16.24 -8.62
CA ARG A 154 -8.42 16.11 -9.86
C ARG A 154 -9.89 16.52 -9.71
N CYS A 155 -10.33 16.78 -8.50
CA CYS A 155 -11.71 17.21 -8.20
C CYS A 155 -11.87 18.74 -8.06
N HIS A 156 -10.81 19.50 -8.35
CA HIS A 156 -10.81 20.96 -8.46
C HIS A 156 -10.38 21.36 -9.87
#